data_5599cd46cee192af1381b68f3de10dba
#
_entry.id   5599cd46cee192af1381b68f3de10dba
#
_cell.length_a   1.000
_cell.length_b   1.000
_cell.length_c   1.000
_cell.angle_alpha   90.00
_cell.angle_beta   90.00
_cell.angle_gamma   90.00
#
_symmetry.space_group_name_H-M   'P 1'
#
loop_
_entity.id
_entity.type
_entity.pdbx_description
1 polymer ?
#
loop_
_entity_poly.entity_id
_entity_poly.type
_entity_poly.pdbx_seq_one_letter_code
_entity_poly.pdbx_strand_id
1 'polypeptide(L)'
;MIQPNSPRVVVLTALPLEYEAVRVHLTNLESSEHETGTRIEEGSLPGTPWRVAIAELGEGNTNAAALTERINSWLKPAALFFVGVAGGLKNGVELGDVVVATKIYAYQGGKQDPTQFLARPNAWDASHRLEQAARHALRSDEWTSHIRSQRPPRPPAVHLKPIASGDVVLNSADSALSAQLHHTYNDAVAIEMESAGSARAAHLADQLQALTIRGISDKADGLKHTADAGGSQPQAAAHAAAAAITVITALTPSTSASNAYPAASSAEVGTARTPHNGGKQPTADGSGPQWEPMADAVEVNWRRTGHNSPFGTSAAALEIHLVPVPSGSRIEVRRLAQLGDQLIRTGREDGFFTLSELLDTAADDQHALVTTAGGQGTTGLAVLRTGQRSAWQPLPHDDMGAVLDPVELPQQITRLLALLLRLPLPDPLSVALGIGIDPATMVSEDTMSRLPRSTAQFPMRHDLLRVHPDESLTMKELNAKSDSVAEELAARLLASFRTPRRSF
;
A
#
# COMPACT_ATOMS: atom_id res chain seq x y z
N MET A 1 12.76 25.71 -20.63
CA MET A 1 13.26 25.68 -19.23
C MET A 1 12.39 24.70 -18.46
N ILE A 2 12.94 23.57 -18.05
CA ILE A 2 12.24 22.51 -17.31
C ILE A 2 11.98 23.04 -15.91
N GLN A 3 10.71 23.06 -15.47
CA GLN A 3 10.39 23.38 -14.08
C GLN A 3 10.78 22.18 -13.19
N PRO A 4 11.60 22.37 -12.17
CA PRO A 4 12.11 21.23 -11.35
C PRO A 4 11.03 20.50 -10.53
N ASN A 5 9.76 20.87 -10.63
CA ASN A 5 8.66 20.36 -9.83
C ASN A 5 7.46 19.85 -10.64
N SER A 6 7.66 19.46 -11.91
CA SER A 6 6.54 18.91 -12.71
C SER A 6 6.13 17.53 -12.18
N PRO A 7 4.83 17.26 -12.06
CA PRO A 7 4.35 15.96 -11.58
C PRO A 7 4.74 14.84 -12.56
N ARG A 8 5.16 13.70 -12.02
CA ARG A 8 5.68 12.58 -12.79
C ARG A 8 4.74 11.39 -12.74
N VAL A 9 4.57 10.74 -13.91
CA VAL A 9 3.95 9.43 -14.07
C VAL A 9 5.01 8.48 -14.63
N VAL A 10 4.97 7.22 -14.22
CA VAL A 10 5.81 6.18 -14.80
C VAL A 10 4.98 5.24 -15.64
N VAL A 11 5.48 4.88 -16.81
CA VAL A 11 4.96 3.81 -17.66
C VAL A 11 5.99 2.70 -17.76
N LEU A 12 5.60 1.51 -17.32
CA LEU A 12 6.39 0.29 -17.43
C LEU A 12 5.91 -0.52 -18.63
N THR A 13 6.85 -1.13 -19.34
CA THR A 13 6.59 -2.03 -20.46
C THR A 13 7.47 -3.27 -20.34
N ALA A 14 7.08 -4.37 -20.93
CA ALA A 14 7.87 -5.60 -20.94
C ALA A 14 8.74 -5.74 -22.20
N LEU A 15 8.23 -5.26 -23.35
CA LEU A 15 8.80 -5.47 -24.66
C LEU A 15 9.21 -4.15 -25.32
N PRO A 16 10.26 -4.18 -26.21
CA PRO A 16 10.69 -2.99 -26.95
C PRO A 16 9.57 -2.35 -27.78
N LEU A 17 8.69 -3.16 -28.39
CA LEU A 17 7.59 -2.64 -29.21
C LEU A 17 6.52 -1.89 -28.37
N GLU A 18 6.31 -2.30 -27.14
CA GLU A 18 5.43 -1.63 -26.19
C GLU A 18 6.03 -0.31 -25.73
N TYR A 19 7.35 -0.32 -25.46
CA TYR A 19 8.13 0.87 -25.14
C TYR A 19 8.01 1.94 -26.24
N GLU A 20 8.27 1.57 -27.49
CA GLU A 20 8.14 2.47 -28.65
C GLU A 20 6.70 2.96 -28.84
N ALA A 21 5.69 2.12 -28.59
CA ALA A 21 4.29 2.51 -28.69
C ALA A 21 3.92 3.65 -27.70
N VAL A 22 4.52 3.69 -26.53
CA VAL A 22 4.36 4.78 -25.55
C VAL A 22 5.24 5.97 -25.92
N ARG A 23 6.49 5.72 -26.28
CA ARG A 23 7.53 6.72 -26.56
C ARG A 23 7.12 7.74 -27.62
N VAL A 24 6.42 7.30 -28.67
CA VAL A 24 5.99 8.18 -29.78
C VAL A 24 5.00 9.28 -29.37
N HIS A 25 4.46 9.21 -28.17
CA HIS A 25 3.55 10.24 -27.62
C HIS A 25 4.29 11.35 -26.86
N LEU A 26 5.56 11.16 -26.57
CA LEU A 26 6.33 12.05 -25.73
C LEU A 26 7.23 12.97 -26.56
N THR A 27 7.53 14.13 -26.01
CA THR A 27 8.45 15.11 -26.57
C THR A 27 9.54 15.45 -25.56
N ASN A 28 10.66 16.01 -26.03
CA ASN A 28 11.78 16.43 -25.18
C ASN A 28 12.28 15.27 -24.29
N LEU A 29 12.55 14.12 -24.92
CA LEU A 29 13.02 12.93 -24.24
C LEU A 29 14.45 13.13 -23.73
N GLU A 30 14.67 12.75 -22.48
CA GLU A 30 15.95 12.74 -21.80
C GLU A 30 16.17 11.36 -21.20
N SER A 31 17.35 10.77 -21.43
CA SER A 31 17.71 9.48 -20.83
C SER A 31 18.39 9.69 -19.48
N SER A 32 18.06 8.84 -18.52
CA SER A 32 18.74 8.79 -17.23
C SER A 32 18.97 7.34 -16.81
N GLU A 33 19.98 7.15 -15.95
CA GLU A 33 20.41 5.85 -15.46
C GLU A 33 20.48 5.86 -13.94
N HIS A 34 19.85 4.88 -13.32
CA HIS A 34 19.97 4.63 -11.89
C HIS A 34 21.36 4.07 -11.57
N GLU A 35 21.88 4.31 -10.37
CA GLU A 35 23.21 3.84 -9.93
C GLU A 35 23.46 2.32 -10.13
N THR A 36 22.39 1.52 -10.14
CA THR A 36 22.42 0.07 -10.38
C THR A 36 22.23 -0.31 -11.86
N GLY A 37 22.29 0.66 -12.80
CA GLY A 37 22.25 0.43 -14.23
C GLY A 37 20.84 0.38 -14.87
N THR A 38 19.76 0.60 -14.12
CA THR A 38 18.41 0.71 -14.71
C THR A 38 18.30 2.00 -15.51
N ARG A 39 17.91 1.91 -16.78
CA ARG A 39 17.74 3.06 -17.67
C ARG A 39 16.27 3.40 -17.89
N ILE A 40 16.01 4.68 -18.00
CA ILE A 40 14.69 5.23 -18.35
C ILE A 40 14.87 6.34 -19.40
N GLU A 41 13.82 6.60 -20.17
CA GLU A 41 13.63 7.86 -20.87
C GLU A 41 12.48 8.62 -20.24
N GLU A 42 12.63 9.92 -20.02
CA GLU A 42 11.60 10.78 -19.48
C GLU A 42 11.31 11.91 -20.46
N GLY A 43 10.03 12.09 -20.80
CA GLY A 43 9.59 13.13 -21.72
C GLY A 43 8.40 13.92 -21.19
N SER A 44 8.04 14.98 -21.91
CA SER A 44 6.83 15.75 -21.67
C SER A 44 5.66 15.17 -22.46
N LEU A 45 4.51 15.00 -21.83
CA LEU A 45 3.28 14.66 -22.53
C LEU A 45 2.62 15.97 -23.02
N PRO A 46 2.56 16.20 -24.36
CA PRO A 46 2.08 17.46 -24.91
C PRO A 46 0.66 17.81 -24.46
N GLY A 47 0.43 19.09 -24.13
CA GLY A 47 -0.88 19.59 -23.69
C GLY A 47 -1.21 19.28 -22.24
N THR A 48 -0.29 18.71 -21.48
CA THR A 48 -0.47 18.37 -20.06
C THR A 48 0.70 18.85 -19.20
N PRO A 49 0.55 18.93 -17.87
CA PRO A 49 1.66 19.23 -16.97
C PRO A 49 2.54 18.00 -16.69
N TRP A 50 2.20 16.80 -17.23
CA TRP A 50 2.83 15.54 -16.87
C TRP A 50 4.19 15.34 -17.53
N ARG A 51 5.16 14.95 -16.71
CA ARG A 51 6.37 14.24 -17.14
C ARG A 51 6.08 12.76 -17.11
N VAL A 52 6.42 12.05 -18.19
CA VAL A 52 6.23 10.60 -18.28
C VAL A 52 7.59 9.94 -18.43
N ALA A 53 7.96 9.12 -17.44
CA ALA A 53 9.14 8.28 -17.50
C ALA A 53 8.74 6.90 -18.02
N ILE A 54 9.49 6.36 -18.98
CA ILE A 54 9.26 5.03 -19.54
C ILE A 54 10.44 4.13 -19.16
N ALA A 55 10.14 2.91 -18.73
CA ALA A 55 11.13 1.86 -18.48
C ALA A 55 10.70 0.53 -19.09
N GLU A 56 11.66 -0.16 -19.71
CA GLU A 56 11.49 -1.54 -20.18
C GLU A 56 11.99 -2.50 -19.09
N LEU A 57 11.14 -3.44 -18.67
CA LEU A 57 11.42 -4.36 -17.57
C LEU A 57 11.93 -5.74 -18.03
N GLY A 58 11.66 -6.10 -19.29
CA GLY A 58 11.75 -7.48 -19.75
C GLY A 58 10.61 -8.36 -19.23
N GLU A 59 10.58 -9.61 -19.66
CA GLU A 59 9.52 -10.55 -19.35
C GLU A 59 9.61 -11.10 -17.92
N GLY A 60 8.46 -11.43 -17.34
CA GLY A 60 8.28 -12.20 -16.11
C GLY A 60 8.04 -11.38 -14.84
N ASN A 61 7.21 -11.94 -13.97
CA ASN A 61 6.72 -11.28 -12.76
C ASN A 61 7.82 -10.90 -11.75
N THR A 62 8.89 -11.69 -11.66
CA THR A 62 10.00 -11.42 -10.73
C THR A 62 10.74 -10.13 -11.11
N ASN A 63 11.06 -9.96 -12.40
CA ASN A 63 11.72 -8.77 -12.92
C ASN A 63 10.80 -7.55 -12.76
N ALA A 64 9.53 -7.71 -13.12
CA ALA A 64 8.53 -6.66 -13.00
C ALA A 64 8.40 -6.15 -11.55
N ALA A 65 8.39 -7.05 -10.55
CA ALA A 65 8.32 -6.65 -9.15
C ALA A 65 9.56 -5.86 -8.69
N ALA A 66 10.78 -6.39 -8.98
CA ALA A 66 12.03 -5.77 -8.55
C ALA A 66 12.25 -4.39 -9.18
N LEU A 67 11.95 -4.24 -10.47
CA LEU A 67 12.14 -2.98 -11.19
C LEU A 67 11.04 -1.96 -10.87
N THR A 68 9.80 -2.40 -10.63
CA THR A 68 8.73 -1.53 -10.15
C THR A 68 9.11 -0.89 -8.81
N GLU A 69 9.60 -1.67 -7.84
CA GLU A 69 10.05 -1.13 -6.56
C GLU A 69 11.22 -0.17 -6.72
N ARG A 70 12.24 -0.52 -7.51
CA ARG A 70 13.39 0.36 -7.78
C ARG A 70 12.96 1.69 -8.38
N ILE A 71 12.12 1.66 -9.40
CA ILE A 71 11.64 2.85 -10.09
C ILE A 71 10.76 3.71 -9.18
N ASN A 72 9.92 3.07 -8.36
CA ASN A 72 9.12 3.77 -7.36
C ASN A 72 10.00 4.49 -6.34
N SER A 73 10.98 3.81 -5.76
CA SER A 73 11.91 4.39 -4.79
C SER A 73 12.74 5.53 -5.38
N TRP A 74 13.17 5.39 -6.65
CA TRP A 74 13.99 6.38 -7.35
C TRP A 74 13.20 7.61 -7.77
N LEU A 75 12.06 7.42 -8.44
CA LEU A 75 11.33 8.49 -9.11
C LEU A 75 10.16 9.05 -8.30
N LYS A 76 9.65 8.32 -7.33
CA LYS A 76 8.48 8.66 -6.49
C LYS A 76 7.31 9.20 -7.32
N PRO A 77 6.80 8.44 -8.30
CA PRO A 77 5.80 8.92 -9.23
C PRO A 77 4.44 9.11 -8.57
N ALA A 78 3.63 10.04 -9.10
CA ALA A 78 2.24 10.22 -8.69
C ALA A 78 1.35 9.05 -9.08
N ALA A 79 1.71 8.32 -10.15
CA ALA A 79 1.04 7.11 -10.62
C ALA A 79 1.99 6.26 -11.48
N LEU A 80 1.72 4.95 -11.50
CA LEU A 80 2.41 3.96 -12.31
C LEU A 80 1.41 3.26 -13.24
N PHE A 81 1.74 3.19 -14.51
CA PHE A 81 0.99 2.44 -15.51
C PHE A 81 1.84 1.28 -16.00
N PHE A 82 1.25 0.09 -16.09
CA PHE A 82 1.89 -1.00 -16.78
C PHE A 82 1.16 -1.23 -18.11
N VAL A 83 1.84 -0.93 -19.21
CA VAL A 83 1.25 -0.86 -20.55
C VAL A 83 1.91 -1.89 -21.45
N GLY A 84 1.11 -2.71 -22.09
CA GLY A 84 1.63 -3.76 -22.97
C GLY A 84 0.55 -4.56 -23.67
N VAL A 85 0.91 -5.76 -24.09
CA VAL A 85 0.00 -6.69 -24.80
C VAL A 85 -0.39 -7.88 -23.93
N ALA A 86 -1.48 -8.57 -24.32
CA ALA A 86 -1.97 -9.76 -23.63
C ALA A 86 -2.72 -10.69 -24.59
N GLY A 87 -2.80 -11.97 -24.22
CA GLY A 87 -3.69 -12.92 -24.87
C GLY A 87 -5.14 -12.81 -24.36
N GLY A 88 -6.12 -12.83 -25.25
CA GLY A 88 -7.54 -12.82 -24.90
C GLY A 88 -8.04 -14.19 -24.44
N LEU A 89 -8.79 -14.24 -23.33
CA LEU A 89 -9.35 -15.48 -22.75
C LEU A 89 -10.84 -15.69 -23.07
N LYS A 90 -11.51 -14.71 -23.66
CA LYS A 90 -12.97 -14.75 -23.89
C LYS A 90 -13.32 -14.46 -25.36
N ASN A 91 -14.38 -15.11 -25.84
CA ASN A 91 -14.84 -14.93 -27.22
C ASN A 91 -15.31 -13.50 -27.55
N GLY A 92 -15.73 -12.74 -26.54
CA GLY A 92 -16.17 -11.35 -26.73
C GLY A 92 -15.05 -10.32 -26.67
N VAL A 93 -13.77 -10.75 -26.56
CA VAL A 93 -12.59 -9.88 -26.55
C VAL A 93 -11.85 -10.10 -27.87
N GLU A 94 -11.76 -9.10 -28.74
CA GLU A 94 -11.20 -9.23 -30.08
C GLU A 94 -9.76 -8.71 -30.17
N LEU A 95 -9.04 -9.14 -31.22
CA LEU A 95 -7.69 -8.62 -31.50
C LEU A 95 -7.73 -7.09 -31.63
N GLY A 96 -6.80 -6.43 -30.94
CA GLY A 96 -6.72 -4.98 -30.86
C GLY A 96 -7.64 -4.33 -29.82
N ASP A 97 -8.56 -5.06 -29.18
CA ASP A 97 -9.31 -4.52 -28.05
C ASP A 97 -8.36 -4.18 -26.88
N VAL A 98 -8.79 -3.29 -25.99
CA VAL A 98 -8.02 -2.87 -24.83
C VAL A 98 -8.65 -3.37 -23.55
N VAL A 99 -7.86 -3.97 -22.67
CA VAL A 99 -8.28 -4.37 -21.33
C VAL A 99 -7.62 -3.44 -20.32
N VAL A 100 -8.42 -2.73 -19.55
CA VAL A 100 -8.01 -2.00 -18.35
C VAL A 100 -8.28 -2.91 -17.16
N ALA A 101 -7.23 -3.33 -16.49
CA ALA A 101 -7.34 -4.26 -15.39
C ALA A 101 -8.04 -3.62 -14.19
N THR A 102 -9.19 -4.15 -13.80
CA THR A 102 -9.82 -3.81 -12.52
C THR A 102 -9.18 -4.59 -11.37
N LYS A 103 -8.61 -5.75 -11.71
CA LYS A 103 -7.93 -6.67 -10.78
C LYS A 103 -6.90 -7.50 -11.54
N ILE A 104 -5.78 -7.80 -10.87
CA ILE A 104 -4.77 -8.74 -11.37
C ILE A 104 -4.83 -10.01 -10.52
N TYR A 105 -5.00 -11.18 -11.16
CA TYR A 105 -4.93 -12.48 -10.54
C TYR A 105 -3.57 -13.13 -10.78
N ALA A 106 -2.77 -13.36 -9.73
CA ALA A 106 -1.61 -14.26 -9.80
C ALA A 106 -2.10 -15.71 -9.74
N TYR A 107 -2.37 -16.32 -10.87
CA TYR A 107 -3.09 -17.57 -10.96
C TYR A 107 -2.28 -18.83 -10.61
N GLN A 108 -0.96 -18.74 -10.54
CA GLN A 108 -0.07 -19.90 -10.33
C GLN A 108 0.00 -20.36 -8.88
N GLY A 109 -0.48 -19.57 -7.92
CA GLY A 109 -0.50 -19.96 -6.52
C GLY A 109 -1.50 -21.08 -6.23
N GLY A 110 -1.07 -22.16 -5.58
CA GLY A 110 -1.97 -23.26 -5.24
C GLY A 110 -1.34 -24.38 -4.47
N LYS A 111 -2.15 -25.40 -4.19
CA LYS A 111 -1.72 -26.68 -3.61
C LYS A 111 -1.97 -27.79 -4.63
N GLN A 112 -0.93 -28.54 -4.98
CA GLN A 112 -1.06 -29.73 -5.79
C GLN A 112 -1.41 -30.92 -4.90
N ASP A 113 -2.61 -31.45 -5.05
CA ASP A 113 -3.01 -32.75 -4.51
C ASP A 113 -2.79 -33.84 -5.58
N PRO A 114 -2.82 -35.15 -5.22
CA PRO A 114 -2.58 -36.21 -6.18
C PRO A 114 -3.50 -36.20 -7.41
N THR A 115 -4.70 -35.65 -7.28
CA THR A 115 -5.74 -35.71 -8.32
C THR A 115 -6.13 -34.34 -8.86
N GLN A 116 -5.76 -33.22 -8.17
CA GLN A 116 -6.22 -31.88 -8.56
C GLN A 116 -5.30 -30.78 -8.07
N PHE A 117 -5.32 -29.65 -8.77
CA PHE A 117 -4.72 -28.40 -8.33
C PHE A 117 -5.77 -27.55 -7.63
N LEU A 118 -5.53 -27.22 -6.37
CA LEU A 118 -6.37 -26.33 -5.56
C LEU A 118 -5.79 -24.93 -5.64
N ALA A 119 -6.42 -24.06 -6.43
CA ALA A 119 -5.96 -22.71 -6.63
C ALA A 119 -6.03 -21.89 -5.32
N ARG A 120 -4.97 -21.11 -5.06
CA ARG A 120 -4.87 -20.14 -3.96
C ARG A 120 -4.41 -18.81 -4.54
N PRO A 121 -5.30 -18.10 -5.23
CA PRO A 121 -4.92 -16.90 -5.95
C PRO A 121 -4.53 -15.77 -5.00
N ASN A 122 -3.42 -15.09 -5.32
CA ASN A 122 -3.23 -13.71 -4.89
C ASN A 122 -3.94 -12.81 -5.90
N ALA A 123 -4.58 -11.75 -5.42
CA ALA A 123 -5.25 -10.78 -6.27
C ALA A 123 -5.01 -9.36 -5.76
N TRP A 124 -4.82 -8.42 -6.68
CA TRP A 124 -4.65 -7.01 -6.37
C TRP A 124 -5.62 -6.19 -7.20
N ASP A 125 -6.43 -5.38 -6.53
CA ASP A 125 -7.31 -4.43 -7.18
C ASP A 125 -6.49 -3.26 -7.75
N ALA A 126 -6.94 -2.73 -8.88
CA ALA A 126 -6.38 -1.50 -9.42
C ALA A 126 -6.63 -0.33 -8.46
N SER A 127 -5.79 0.70 -8.53
CA SER A 127 -6.04 1.94 -7.79
C SER A 127 -7.40 2.51 -8.19
N HIS A 128 -8.29 2.70 -7.22
CA HIS A 128 -9.64 3.22 -7.45
C HIS A 128 -9.65 4.53 -8.25
N ARG A 129 -8.75 5.45 -7.90
CA ARG A 129 -8.62 6.73 -8.61
C ARG A 129 -8.28 6.54 -10.09
N LEU A 130 -7.33 5.65 -10.40
CA LEU A 130 -6.90 5.40 -11.78
C LEU A 130 -7.96 4.63 -12.56
N GLU A 131 -8.64 3.68 -11.92
CA GLU A 131 -9.76 2.97 -12.53
C GLU A 131 -10.92 3.92 -12.89
N GLN A 132 -11.28 4.84 -11.98
CA GLN A 132 -12.32 5.84 -12.26
C GLN A 132 -11.90 6.81 -13.37
N ALA A 133 -10.63 7.24 -13.40
CA ALA A 133 -10.10 8.04 -14.49
C ALA A 133 -10.19 7.30 -15.82
N ALA A 134 -9.85 6.00 -15.86
CA ALA A 134 -9.96 5.18 -17.05
C ALA A 134 -11.42 4.99 -17.49
N ARG A 135 -12.35 4.72 -16.56
CA ARG A 135 -13.79 4.63 -16.85
C ARG A 135 -14.35 5.91 -17.45
N HIS A 136 -13.86 7.05 -17.01
CA HIS A 136 -14.30 8.33 -17.55
C HIS A 136 -13.69 8.63 -18.92
N ALA A 137 -12.36 8.54 -19.02
CA ALA A 137 -11.60 8.95 -20.18
C ALA A 137 -11.79 8.02 -21.41
N LEU A 138 -12.07 6.75 -21.18
CA LEU A 138 -12.22 5.74 -22.24
C LEU A 138 -13.71 5.39 -22.54
N ARG A 139 -14.65 6.20 -22.05
CA ARG A 139 -16.09 5.95 -22.27
C ARG A 139 -16.53 6.20 -23.70
N SER A 140 -15.96 7.19 -24.37
CA SER A 140 -16.20 7.51 -25.77
C SER A 140 -15.04 7.04 -26.63
N ASP A 141 -15.25 6.91 -27.94
CA ASP A 141 -14.21 6.49 -28.89
C ASP A 141 -13.15 7.59 -29.17
N GLU A 142 -13.24 8.75 -28.52
CA GLU A 142 -12.31 9.88 -28.70
C GLU A 142 -10.86 9.51 -28.37
N TRP A 143 -10.63 8.57 -27.44
CA TRP A 143 -9.29 8.07 -27.10
C TRP A 143 -8.58 7.44 -28.32
N THR A 144 -9.33 6.95 -29.32
CA THR A 144 -8.75 6.37 -30.55
C THR A 144 -8.01 7.40 -31.40
N SER A 145 -8.22 8.70 -31.17
CA SER A 145 -7.47 9.78 -31.80
C SER A 145 -5.97 9.78 -31.39
N HIS A 146 -5.65 9.17 -30.28
CA HIS A 146 -4.28 8.97 -29.81
C HIS A 146 -3.60 7.75 -30.45
N ILE A 147 -4.29 6.88 -31.19
CA ILE A 147 -3.67 5.73 -31.84
C ILE A 147 -2.67 6.23 -32.90
N ARG A 148 -1.40 5.87 -32.74
CA ARG A 148 -0.29 6.27 -33.62
C ARG A 148 0.10 5.20 -34.63
N SER A 149 -0.69 4.15 -34.73
CA SER A 149 -0.59 3.12 -35.78
C SER A 149 -1.64 3.34 -36.87
N GLN A 150 -1.68 2.41 -37.85
CA GLN A 150 -2.75 2.40 -38.85
C GLN A 150 -4.11 2.31 -38.14
N ARG A 151 -5.03 3.20 -38.51
CA ARG A 151 -6.36 3.25 -37.88
C ARG A 151 -7.12 1.94 -38.14
N PRO A 152 -7.58 1.25 -37.09
CA PRO A 152 -8.32 -0.01 -37.25
C PRO A 152 -9.65 0.24 -37.99
N PRO A 153 -10.16 -0.76 -38.73
CA PRO A 153 -11.41 -0.65 -39.47
C PRO A 153 -12.65 -0.42 -38.57
N ARG A 154 -12.57 -0.84 -37.32
CA ARG A 154 -13.56 -0.51 -36.26
C ARG A 154 -12.83 0.03 -35.04
N PRO A 155 -13.45 0.92 -34.23
CA PRO A 155 -12.91 1.30 -32.94
C PRO A 155 -12.69 0.06 -32.07
N PRO A 156 -11.50 -0.07 -31.41
CA PRO A 156 -11.28 -1.15 -30.48
C PRO A 156 -12.20 -0.99 -29.26
N ALA A 157 -12.74 -2.10 -28.77
CA ALA A 157 -13.53 -2.07 -27.53
C ALA A 157 -12.62 -1.93 -26.30
N VAL A 158 -13.13 -1.28 -25.25
CA VAL A 158 -12.44 -1.16 -23.96
C VAL A 158 -13.17 -2.01 -22.92
N HIS A 159 -12.43 -2.95 -22.34
CA HIS A 159 -12.94 -3.87 -21.31
C HIS A 159 -12.33 -3.52 -19.95
N LEU A 160 -13.14 -3.08 -18.99
CA LEU A 160 -12.70 -2.91 -17.61
C LEU A 160 -13.01 -4.21 -16.85
N LYS A 161 -12.03 -5.12 -16.83
CA LYS A 161 -12.17 -6.49 -16.35
C LYS A 161 -10.86 -7.00 -15.73
N PRO A 162 -10.91 -8.08 -14.91
CA PRO A 162 -9.70 -8.72 -14.40
C PRO A 162 -8.79 -9.30 -15.49
N ILE A 163 -7.49 -9.32 -15.18
CA ILE A 163 -6.44 -9.97 -15.98
C ILE A 163 -5.79 -11.08 -15.14
N ALA A 164 -5.53 -12.23 -15.75
CA ALA A 164 -4.75 -13.30 -15.18
C ALA A 164 -3.26 -13.10 -15.51
N SER A 165 -2.38 -13.17 -14.50
CA SER A 165 -0.95 -12.98 -14.67
C SER A 165 -0.16 -14.16 -14.06
N GLY A 166 0.82 -14.66 -14.80
CA GLY A 166 1.69 -15.75 -14.38
C GLY A 166 2.80 -16.04 -15.39
N ASP A 167 3.85 -16.75 -14.97
CA ASP A 167 5.08 -16.93 -15.76
C ASP A 167 4.98 -18.06 -16.81
N VAL A 168 3.80 -18.26 -17.42
CA VAL A 168 3.56 -19.27 -18.46
C VAL A 168 2.83 -18.66 -19.63
N VAL A 169 3.40 -18.79 -20.84
CA VAL A 169 2.71 -18.45 -22.09
C VAL A 169 1.60 -19.45 -22.34
N LEU A 170 0.35 -19.02 -22.25
CA LEU A 170 -0.79 -19.84 -22.66
C LEU A 170 -0.93 -19.81 -24.18
N ASN A 171 -0.69 -20.95 -24.83
CA ASN A 171 -0.79 -21.10 -26.28
C ASN A 171 -1.61 -22.35 -26.67
N SER A 172 -2.66 -22.63 -25.94
CA SER A 172 -3.60 -23.73 -26.24
C SER A 172 -4.89 -23.56 -25.46
N ALA A 173 -6.03 -23.55 -26.18
CA ALA A 173 -7.37 -23.52 -25.58
C ALA A 173 -7.71 -24.80 -24.81
N ASP A 174 -7.13 -25.94 -25.21
CA ASP A 174 -7.44 -27.27 -24.66
C ASP A 174 -6.47 -27.73 -23.54
N SER A 175 -5.60 -26.82 -23.08
CA SER A 175 -4.63 -27.17 -22.01
C SER A 175 -5.29 -27.22 -20.62
N ALA A 176 -4.68 -27.98 -19.70
CA ALA A 176 -5.10 -28.02 -18.30
C ALA A 176 -5.09 -26.61 -17.67
N LEU A 177 -4.13 -25.76 -18.06
CA LEU A 177 -4.05 -24.38 -17.61
C LEU A 177 -5.24 -23.56 -18.12
N SER A 178 -5.61 -23.69 -19.40
CA SER A 178 -6.81 -23.03 -19.96
C SER A 178 -8.07 -23.43 -19.20
N ALA A 179 -8.25 -24.73 -18.96
CA ALA A 179 -9.37 -25.25 -18.18
C ALA A 179 -9.40 -24.69 -16.75
N GLN A 180 -8.25 -24.62 -16.08
CA GLN A 180 -8.10 -24.03 -14.75
C GLN A 180 -8.49 -22.54 -14.73
N LEU A 181 -7.99 -21.76 -15.69
CA LEU A 181 -8.31 -20.32 -15.82
C LEU A 181 -9.80 -20.10 -16.05
N HIS A 182 -10.42 -20.89 -16.94
CA HIS A 182 -11.84 -20.79 -17.19
C HIS A 182 -12.71 -21.21 -16.01
N HIS A 183 -12.27 -22.17 -15.21
CA HIS A 183 -13.01 -22.66 -14.04
C HIS A 183 -12.84 -21.73 -12.83
N THR A 184 -11.59 -21.36 -12.51
CA THR A 184 -11.26 -20.67 -11.25
C THR A 184 -11.29 -19.16 -11.39
N TYR A 185 -10.89 -18.63 -12.56
CA TYR A 185 -10.76 -17.20 -12.84
C TYR A 185 -11.68 -16.79 -13.98
N ASN A 186 -12.95 -17.20 -13.89
CA ASN A 186 -13.90 -17.13 -14.99
C ASN A 186 -14.30 -15.71 -15.41
N ASP A 187 -13.99 -14.70 -14.62
CA ASP A 187 -14.17 -13.27 -14.91
C ASP A 187 -12.94 -12.61 -15.54
N ALA A 188 -11.76 -13.27 -15.52
CA ALA A 188 -10.58 -12.79 -16.23
C ALA A 188 -10.81 -12.86 -17.74
N VAL A 189 -10.50 -11.77 -18.44
CA VAL A 189 -10.72 -11.65 -19.89
C VAL A 189 -9.42 -11.67 -20.70
N ALA A 190 -8.28 -11.51 -20.03
CA ALA A 190 -6.97 -11.56 -20.66
C ALA A 190 -5.94 -12.26 -19.76
N ILE A 191 -4.82 -12.70 -20.37
CA ILE A 191 -3.69 -13.32 -19.71
C ILE A 191 -2.37 -12.68 -20.18
N GLU A 192 -1.44 -12.47 -19.25
CA GLU A 192 -0.09 -11.96 -19.52
C GLU A 192 0.90 -12.43 -18.43
N MET A 193 2.15 -11.93 -18.42
CA MET A 193 3.23 -12.55 -17.65
C MET A 193 3.92 -11.66 -16.63
N GLU A 194 3.52 -10.41 -16.41
CA GLU A 194 4.30 -9.42 -15.62
C GLU A 194 3.48 -8.65 -14.59
N SER A 195 2.20 -8.44 -14.83
CA SER A 195 1.39 -7.53 -14.02
C SER A 195 1.22 -7.95 -12.57
N ALA A 196 1.29 -9.26 -12.25
CA ALA A 196 1.24 -9.72 -10.88
C ALA A 196 2.45 -9.22 -10.07
N GLY A 197 3.63 -9.20 -10.68
CA GLY A 197 4.84 -8.64 -10.08
C GLY A 197 4.71 -7.14 -9.80
N SER A 198 4.33 -6.36 -10.81
CA SER A 198 4.15 -4.91 -10.69
C SER A 198 3.03 -4.54 -9.73
N ALA A 199 1.89 -5.24 -9.78
CA ALA A 199 0.76 -5.03 -8.88
C ALA A 199 1.13 -5.35 -7.43
N ARG A 200 1.90 -6.42 -7.20
CA ARG A 200 2.42 -6.76 -5.87
C ARG A 200 3.38 -5.69 -5.35
N ALA A 201 4.30 -5.20 -6.17
CA ALA A 201 5.24 -4.15 -5.78
C ALA A 201 4.48 -2.85 -5.46
N ALA A 202 3.52 -2.45 -6.30
CA ALA A 202 2.68 -1.29 -6.05
C ALA A 202 1.87 -1.43 -4.75
N HIS A 203 1.32 -2.61 -4.50
CA HIS A 203 0.61 -2.92 -3.26
C HIS A 203 1.52 -2.80 -2.02
N LEU A 204 2.77 -3.27 -2.12
CA LEU A 204 3.73 -3.18 -1.01
C LEU A 204 4.26 -1.75 -0.80
N ALA A 205 4.17 -0.89 -1.79
CA ALA A 205 4.62 0.49 -1.75
C ALA A 205 3.57 1.48 -1.17
N ASP A 206 2.56 1.01 -0.47
CA ASP A 206 1.48 1.70 0.27
C ASP A 206 0.80 2.90 -0.42
N GLN A 207 1.54 3.75 -1.13
CA GLN A 207 1.02 4.97 -1.75
C GLN A 207 1.13 4.97 -3.29
N LEU A 208 1.72 3.94 -3.88
CA LEU A 208 1.89 3.86 -5.31
C LEU A 208 0.57 3.49 -5.99
N GLN A 209 -0.02 4.47 -6.65
CA GLN A 209 -1.20 4.23 -7.48
C GLN A 209 -0.79 3.52 -8.76
N ALA A 210 -1.33 2.34 -9.02
CA ALA A 210 -0.98 1.54 -10.18
C ALA A 210 -2.20 1.11 -10.99
N LEU A 211 -2.04 1.04 -12.31
CA LEU A 211 -3.04 0.56 -13.27
C LEU A 211 -2.37 -0.20 -14.40
N THR A 212 -2.89 -1.37 -14.73
CA THR A 212 -2.46 -2.16 -15.88
C THR A 212 -3.41 -1.96 -17.05
N ILE A 213 -2.85 -1.72 -18.25
CA ILE A 213 -3.59 -1.57 -19.50
C ILE A 213 -2.94 -2.45 -20.56
N ARG A 214 -3.71 -3.35 -21.16
CA ARG A 214 -3.24 -4.33 -22.14
C ARG A 214 -4.04 -4.25 -23.43
N GLY A 215 -3.35 -4.28 -24.57
CA GLY A 215 -3.95 -4.53 -25.87
C GLY A 215 -3.98 -6.02 -26.17
N ILE A 216 -5.01 -6.50 -26.82
CA ILE A 216 -5.15 -7.93 -27.13
C ILE A 216 -4.41 -8.23 -28.44
N SER A 217 -3.33 -9.02 -28.33
CA SER A 217 -2.45 -9.40 -29.46
C SER A 217 -2.77 -10.75 -30.05
N ASP A 218 -3.32 -11.66 -29.27
CA ASP A 218 -3.69 -13.03 -29.65
C ASP A 218 -4.88 -13.55 -28.80
N LYS A 219 -5.36 -14.75 -29.10
CA LYS A 219 -6.49 -15.37 -28.39
C LYS A 219 -6.06 -16.48 -27.40
N ALA A 220 -4.78 -16.65 -27.15
CA ALA A 220 -4.24 -17.75 -26.36
C ALA A 220 -4.70 -19.16 -26.80
N ASP A 221 -5.03 -19.34 -28.08
CA ASP A 221 -5.69 -20.49 -28.69
C ASP A 221 -4.76 -21.40 -29.52
N GLY A 222 -3.47 -21.14 -29.51
CA GLY A 222 -2.46 -21.86 -30.31
C GLY A 222 -2.12 -21.19 -31.64
N LEU A 223 -2.82 -20.13 -32.01
CA LEU A 223 -2.61 -19.39 -33.26
C LEU A 223 -1.79 -18.11 -33.09
N LYS A 224 -1.08 -17.96 -31.97
CA LYS A 224 -0.26 -16.78 -31.67
C LYS A 224 0.68 -16.40 -32.80
N HIS A 225 1.43 -17.37 -33.37
CA HIS A 225 2.33 -17.10 -34.49
C HIS A 225 1.63 -16.55 -35.73
N THR A 226 0.39 -16.98 -35.98
CA THR A 226 -0.39 -16.47 -37.11
C THR A 226 -0.88 -15.04 -36.86
N ALA A 227 -1.28 -14.74 -35.63
CA ALA A 227 -1.68 -13.40 -35.22
C ALA A 227 -0.47 -12.44 -35.28
N ASP A 228 0.67 -12.86 -34.76
CA ASP A 228 1.93 -12.06 -34.76
C ASP A 228 2.39 -11.78 -36.22
N ALA A 229 2.34 -12.78 -37.11
CA ALA A 229 2.63 -12.61 -38.53
C ALA A 229 1.69 -11.61 -39.23
N GLY A 230 0.46 -11.46 -38.74
CA GLY A 230 -0.53 -10.49 -39.20
C GLY A 230 -0.33 -9.07 -38.63
N GLY A 231 0.69 -8.84 -37.77
CA GLY A 231 0.99 -7.53 -37.17
C GLY A 231 0.07 -7.15 -36.02
N SER A 232 -0.60 -8.12 -35.40
CA SER A 232 -1.54 -7.87 -34.28
C SER A 232 -0.84 -7.31 -33.03
N GLN A 233 0.39 -7.76 -32.75
CA GLN A 233 1.13 -7.36 -31.54
C GLN A 233 1.51 -5.86 -31.55
N PRO A 234 2.13 -5.28 -32.61
CA PRO A 234 2.35 -3.84 -32.69
C PRO A 234 1.05 -3.01 -32.66
N GLN A 235 -0.01 -3.52 -33.27
CA GLN A 235 -1.31 -2.84 -33.23
C GLN A 235 -1.90 -2.81 -31.82
N ALA A 236 -1.89 -3.95 -31.14
CA ALA A 236 -2.36 -4.07 -29.76
C ALA A 236 -1.58 -3.15 -28.80
N ALA A 237 -0.24 -3.10 -28.92
CA ALA A 237 0.60 -2.21 -28.15
C ALA A 237 0.26 -0.73 -28.39
N ALA A 238 0.06 -0.33 -29.65
CA ALA A 238 -0.35 1.04 -29.98
C ALA A 238 -1.71 1.42 -29.40
N HIS A 239 -2.66 0.47 -29.36
CA HIS A 239 -3.97 0.71 -28.74
C HIS A 239 -3.87 0.82 -27.21
N ALA A 240 -3.09 -0.05 -26.55
CA ALA A 240 -2.84 0.04 -25.11
C ALA A 240 -2.15 1.37 -24.74
N ALA A 241 -1.14 1.78 -25.52
CA ALA A 241 -0.45 3.06 -25.32
C ALA A 241 -1.41 4.24 -25.49
N ALA A 242 -2.24 4.27 -26.55
CA ALA A 242 -3.22 5.33 -26.77
C ALA A 242 -4.22 5.45 -25.61
N ALA A 243 -4.71 4.33 -25.11
CA ALA A 243 -5.60 4.29 -23.95
C ALA A 243 -4.89 4.81 -22.69
N ALA A 244 -3.67 4.38 -22.41
CA ALA A 244 -2.88 4.85 -21.28
C ALA A 244 -2.62 6.36 -21.33
N ILE A 245 -2.20 6.88 -22.48
CA ILE A 245 -1.97 8.32 -22.71
C ILE A 245 -3.26 9.12 -22.47
N THR A 246 -4.40 8.61 -22.92
CA THR A 246 -5.70 9.26 -22.68
C THR A 246 -6.03 9.33 -21.20
N VAL A 247 -5.81 8.23 -20.45
CA VAL A 247 -6.02 8.20 -19.00
C VAL A 247 -5.07 9.16 -18.29
N ILE A 248 -3.78 9.16 -18.62
CA ILE A 248 -2.78 10.07 -18.04
C ILE A 248 -3.16 11.54 -18.30
N THR A 249 -3.64 11.86 -19.51
CA THR A 249 -4.09 13.21 -19.87
C THR A 249 -5.28 13.65 -19.01
N ALA A 250 -6.18 12.75 -18.65
CA ALA A 250 -7.33 13.02 -17.81
C ALA A 250 -7.00 13.13 -16.30
N LEU A 251 -5.80 12.74 -15.88
CA LEU A 251 -5.39 12.85 -14.48
C LEU A 251 -5.12 14.29 -14.09
N THR A 252 -5.66 14.70 -12.96
CA THR A 252 -5.29 15.96 -12.32
C THR A 252 -4.10 15.71 -11.40
N PRO A 253 -2.99 16.45 -11.53
CA PRO A 253 -1.91 16.36 -10.55
C PRO A 253 -2.46 16.64 -9.15
N SER A 254 -2.17 15.78 -8.18
CA SER A 254 -2.41 16.13 -6.79
C SER A 254 -1.47 17.30 -6.47
N THR A 255 -2.01 18.48 -6.41
CA THR A 255 -1.34 19.57 -5.73
C THR A 255 -1.23 19.10 -4.29
N SER A 256 -0.02 18.80 -3.82
CA SER A 256 0.29 18.87 -2.41
C SER A 256 -0.03 20.31 -2.02
N ALA A 257 -1.27 20.54 -1.63
CA ALA A 257 -1.65 21.80 -1.06
C ALA A 257 -0.84 21.92 0.24
N SER A 258 0.24 22.69 0.17
CA SER A 258 0.64 23.50 1.30
C SER A 258 -0.64 24.17 1.77
N ASN A 259 -1.25 23.64 2.84
CA ASN A 259 -2.34 24.28 3.54
C ASN A 259 -1.77 25.53 4.23
N ALA A 260 -1.52 26.56 3.45
CA ALA A 260 -1.58 27.92 3.93
C ALA A 260 -3.07 28.25 4.06
N TYR A 261 -3.63 28.07 5.23
CA TYR A 261 -4.89 28.71 5.59
C TYR A 261 -4.72 30.21 5.36
N PRO A 262 -5.59 30.88 4.60
CA PRO A 262 -5.59 32.34 4.56
C PRO A 262 -5.95 32.81 5.97
N ALA A 263 -5.06 33.61 6.57
CA ALA A 263 -5.32 34.31 7.80
C ALA A 263 -6.62 35.12 7.63
N ALA A 264 -7.66 34.68 8.32
CA ALA A 264 -8.90 35.45 8.41
C ALA A 264 -8.61 36.71 9.20
N SER A 265 -8.78 37.85 8.50
CA SER A 265 -8.75 39.18 9.01
C SER A 265 -9.72 39.33 10.19
N SER A 266 -9.17 39.78 11.30
CA SER A 266 -9.91 40.25 12.46
C SER A 266 -10.92 41.34 12.10
N ALA A 267 -12.20 41.03 12.33
CA ALA A 267 -13.23 42.06 12.45
C ALA A 267 -13.88 41.92 13.82
N GLU A 268 -13.65 42.91 14.66
CA GLU A 268 -14.35 43.13 15.92
C GLU A 268 -15.85 43.31 15.68
N VAL A 269 -16.71 42.72 16.51
CA VAL A 269 -17.98 43.35 16.98
C VAL A 269 -18.46 42.65 18.26
N GLY A 270 -18.50 43.43 19.34
CA GLY A 270 -19.71 43.74 20.13
C GLY A 270 -20.17 42.72 21.16
N THR A 271 -19.95 43.11 22.39
CA THR A 271 -20.49 42.62 23.67
C THR A 271 -22.01 42.43 23.71
N ALA A 272 -22.49 41.32 24.30
CA ALA A 272 -23.71 41.30 25.12
C ALA A 272 -23.69 40.17 26.16
N ARG A 273 -24.16 40.54 27.36
CA ARG A 273 -24.10 39.86 28.65
C ARG A 273 -25.09 38.68 28.81
N THR A 274 -24.60 37.62 29.51
CA THR A 274 -25.13 36.68 30.51
C THR A 274 -26.64 36.77 30.93
N PRO A 275 -27.28 35.76 31.61
CA PRO A 275 -26.72 34.99 32.74
C PRO A 275 -27.13 33.48 32.91
N HIS A 276 -26.30 32.79 33.69
CA HIS A 276 -26.54 31.74 34.72
C HIS A 276 -27.43 30.52 34.46
N ASN A 277 -26.87 29.32 34.58
CA ASN A 277 -27.17 28.47 35.72
C ASN A 277 -26.13 27.33 35.88
N GLY A 278 -25.84 27.03 37.15
CA GLY A 278 -24.74 26.24 37.59
C GLY A 278 -24.92 24.71 37.42
N GLY A 279 -23.84 24.07 37.11
CA GLY A 279 -23.59 22.64 37.25
C GLY A 279 -22.14 22.44 37.62
N LYS A 280 -21.88 21.83 38.77
CA LYS A 280 -20.54 21.59 39.33
C LYS A 280 -19.63 20.91 38.33
N GLN A 281 -18.52 21.57 37.97
CA GLN A 281 -17.33 20.98 37.40
C GLN A 281 -16.57 20.19 38.50
N PRO A 282 -16.05 18.99 38.19
CA PRO A 282 -14.97 18.44 38.98
C PRO A 282 -13.68 19.23 38.63
N THR A 283 -12.99 19.65 39.63
CA THR A 283 -11.71 20.30 39.56
C THR A 283 -10.68 19.30 38.99
N ALA A 284 -10.31 19.43 37.75
CA ALA A 284 -9.11 18.80 37.19
C ALA A 284 -7.95 19.77 37.39
N ASP A 285 -6.96 19.34 38.18
CA ASP A 285 -5.63 19.96 38.21
C ASP A 285 -5.06 20.03 36.80
N GLY A 286 -4.73 21.21 36.35
CA GLY A 286 -4.26 21.47 34.99
C GLY A 286 -2.83 20.98 34.76
N SER A 287 -2.60 19.68 34.56
CA SER A 287 -1.31 19.17 34.15
C SER A 287 -1.39 17.90 33.28
N GLY A 288 -2.12 17.98 32.17
CA GLY A 288 -1.97 17.00 31.08
C GLY A 288 -0.52 16.92 30.57
N PRO A 289 -0.14 15.90 29.79
CA PRO A 289 1.18 15.84 29.14
C PRO A 289 1.38 17.05 28.25
N GLN A 290 2.58 17.62 28.28
CA GLN A 290 2.92 18.78 27.43
C GLN A 290 3.43 18.26 26.09
N TRP A 291 2.57 18.33 25.08
CA TRP A 291 2.91 17.98 23.72
C TRP A 291 3.53 19.18 23.02
N GLU A 292 4.66 18.95 22.35
CA GLU A 292 5.39 19.97 21.61
C GLU A 292 5.21 19.70 20.09
N PRO A 293 4.64 20.65 19.33
CA PRO A 293 4.53 20.50 17.89
C PRO A 293 5.90 20.27 17.25
N MET A 294 5.97 19.36 16.28
CA MET A 294 7.21 19.09 15.54
C MET A 294 7.26 19.94 14.27
N ALA A 295 8.43 20.55 14.01
CA ALA A 295 8.66 21.33 12.80
C ALA A 295 8.75 20.44 11.55
N ASP A 296 9.33 19.26 11.71
CA ASP A 296 9.52 18.27 10.64
C ASP A 296 8.78 16.97 10.98
N ALA A 297 8.18 16.35 9.97
CA ALA A 297 7.56 15.04 10.12
C ALA A 297 8.62 13.97 10.43
N VAL A 298 8.38 13.16 11.46
CA VAL A 298 9.24 12.05 11.82
C VAL A 298 8.78 10.79 11.09
N GLU A 299 9.72 10.10 10.46
CA GLU A 299 9.46 8.83 9.80
C GLU A 299 9.29 7.73 10.85
N VAL A 300 8.11 7.13 10.92
CA VAL A 300 7.82 5.95 11.74
C VAL A 300 8.05 4.71 10.90
N ASN A 301 8.94 3.84 11.35
CA ASN A 301 9.13 2.54 10.73
C ASN A 301 8.08 1.57 11.28
N TRP A 302 6.94 1.49 10.57
CA TRP A 302 5.82 0.64 10.94
C TRP A 302 6.14 -0.84 10.77
N ARG A 303 5.47 -1.68 11.53
CA ARG A 303 5.56 -3.12 11.38
C ARG A 303 5.17 -3.52 9.94
N ARG A 304 5.99 -4.37 9.33
CA ARG A 304 5.65 -5.00 8.06
C ARG A 304 4.99 -6.34 8.36
N THR A 305 3.66 -6.41 8.23
CA THR A 305 2.99 -7.70 8.25
C THR A 305 3.33 -8.43 6.96
N GLY A 306 4.15 -9.47 7.09
CA GLY A 306 4.37 -10.40 5.98
C GLY A 306 3.04 -11.11 5.69
N HIS A 307 2.42 -10.83 4.57
CA HIS A 307 1.21 -11.49 4.07
C HIS A 307 1.53 -12.92 3.58
N ASN A 308 2.23 -13.72 4.38
CA ASN A 308 2.64 -15.08 4.04
C ASN A 308 1.84 -16.16 4.76
N SER A 309 0.60 -15.90 5.14
CA SER A 309 -0.29 -16.99 5.54
C SER A 309 -1.37 -17.21 4.48
N PRO A 310 -1.35 -18.33 3.75
CA PRO A 310 -2.36 -18.63 2.73
C PRO A 310 -3.77 -18.86 3.29
N PHE A 311 -3.93 -18.95 4.62
CA PHE A 311 -5.20 -19.21 5.33
C PHE A 311 -5.36 -18.45 6.64
N GLY A 312 -4.46 -17.56 7.00
CA GLY A 312 -4.59 -16.76 8.21
C GLY A 312 -4.90 -15.33 7.82
N THR A 313 -6.09 -14.87 8.06
CA THR A 313 -6.26 -13.50 8.48
C THR A 313 -5.27 -13.30 9.61
N SER A 314 -4.16 -12.60 9.36
CA SER A 314 -3.28 -12.20 10.44
C SER A 314 -4.17 -11.46 11.44
N ALA A 315 -4.23 -11.92 12.68
CA ALA A 315 -5.07 -11.27 13.66
C ALA A 315 -4.67 -9.81 13.75
N ALA A 316 -5.66 -8.92 13.75
CA ALA A 316 -5.43 -7.49 13.88
C ALA A 316 -4.60 -7.23 15.12
N ALA A 317 -3.50 -6.49 14.99
CA ALA A 317 -2.62 -6.17 16.09
C ALA A 317 -2.57 -4.66 16.33
N LEU A 318 -2.66 -4.27 17.61
CA LEU A 318 -2.34 -2.92 18.06
C LEU A 318 -0.83 -2.77 18.08
N GLU A 319 -0.30 -1.73 17.42
CA GLU A 319 1.12 -1.41 17.39
C GLU A 319 1.41 -0.01 17.93
N ILE A 320 2.51 0.12 18.69
CA ILE A 320 2.99 1.39 19.24
C ILE A 320 4.48 1.54 18.92
N HIS A 321 4.85 2.75 18.54
CA HIS A 321 6.21 3.13 18.18
C HIS A 321 6.66 4.38 18.93
N LEU A 322 7.79 4.28 19.63
CA LEU A 322 8.50 5.42 20.23
C LEU A 322 9.64 5.79 19.29
N VAL A 323 9.57 6.94 18.65
CA VAL A 323 10.58 7.43 17.70
C VAL A 323 11.36 8.57 18.33
N PRO A 324 12.70 8.47 18.48
CA PRO A 324 13.52 9.54 19.04
C PRO A 324 13.43 10.85 18.26
N VAL A 325 13.36 11.98 18.97
CA VAL A 325 13.35 13.34 18.39
C VAL A 325 14.42 14.18 19.13
N PRO A 326 15.32 14.85 18.41
CA PRO A 326 15.64 14.66 17.00
C PRO A 326 16.25 13.28 16.75
N SER A 327 16.09 12.76 15.54
CA SER A 327 16.69 11.51 15.10
C SER A 327 18.23 11.66 15.08
N GLY A 328 18.93 11.19 16.11
CA GLY A 328 20.35 11.50 16.23
C GLY A 328 21.26 10.43 16.80
N SER A 329 20.82 9.62 17.74
CA SER A 329 21.67 8.58 18.34
C SER A 329 21.39 7.24 17.69
N ARG A 330 22.23 6.86 16.72
CA ARG A 330 22.19 5.52 16.12
C ARG A 330 22.72 4.48 17.08
N ILE A 331 22.01 3.37 17.22
CA ILE A 331 22.50 2.20 17.96
C ILE A 331 23.58 1.53 17.12
N GLU A 332 24.70 1.16 17.75
CA GLU A 332 25.77 0.40 17.08
C GLU A 332 25.25 -0.99 16.64
N VAL A 333 25.62 -1.43 15.44
CA VAL A 333 25.24 -2.74 14.88
C VAL A 333 25.61 -3.88 15.84
N ARG A 334 26.81 -3.82 16.45
CA ARG A 334 27.24 -4.81 17.44
C ARG A 334 26.31 -4.91 18.65
N ARG A 335 25.77 -3.78 19.09
CA ARG A 335 24.79 -3.72 20.18
C ARG A 335 23.43 -4.24 19.76
N LEU A 336 22.96 -3.91 18.54
CA LEU A 336 21.73 -4.46 17.98
C LEU A 336 21.75 -6.00 17.97
N ALA A 337 22.84 -6.60 17.51
CA ALA A 337 22.99 -8.06 17.49
C ALA A 337 22.88 -8.72 18.88
N GLN A 338 23.14 -7.97 19.95
CA GLN A 338 23.07 -8.47 21.33
C GLN A 338 21.74 -8.16 22.02
N LEU A 339 20.86 -7.38 21.38
CA LEU A 339 19.57 -6.98 22.00
C LEU A 339 18.54 -8.11 22.03
N GLY A 340 18.60 -9.09 21.14
CA GLY A 340 17.60 -10.16 21.06
C GLY A 340 17.32 -10.83 22.40
N ASP A 341 18.34 -11.29 23.09
CA ASP A 341 18.22 -11.93 24.41
C ASP A 341 17.67 -10.97 25.48
N GLN A 342 18.01 -9.69 25.39
CA GLN A 342 17.53 -8.68 26.30
C GLN A 342 16.05 -8.36 26.07
N LEU A 343 15.60 -8.31 24.81
CA LEU A 343 14.18 -8.14 24.45
C LEU A 343 13.34 -9.31 24.95
N ILE A 344 13.83 -10.56 24.80
CA ILE A 344 13.19 -11.76 25.34
C ILE A 344 13.05 -11.65 26.86
N ARG A 345 14.14 -11.32 27.55
CA ARG A 345 14.15 -11.20 29.01
C ARG A 345 13.16 -10.15 29.48
N THR A 346 13.25 -8.93 28.96
CA THR A 346 12.34 -7.83 29.33
C THR A 346 10.89 -8.18 29.03
N GLY A 347 10.59 -8.77 27.87
CA GLY A 347 9.23 -9.19 27.51
C GLY A 347 8.67 -10.29 28.41
N ARG A 348 9.51 -11.23 28.89
CA ARG A 348 9.11 -12.28 29.84
C ARG A 348 8.95 -11.76 31.27
N GLU A 349 9.83 -10.90 31.74
CA GLU A 349 9.73 -10.26 33.05
C GLU A 349 8.48 -9.38 33.18
N ASP A 350 8.03 -8.80 32.08
CA ASP A 350 6.83 -7.96 32.04
C ASP A 350 5.54 -8.77 31.76
N GLY A 351 5.65 -10.09 31.54
CA GLY A 351 4.51 -10.95 31.19
C GLY A 351 3.98 -10.74 29.77
N PHE A 352 4.71 -10.01 28.93
CA PHE A 352 4.35 -9.76 27.54
C PHE A 352 4.54 -11.01 26.67
N PHE A 353 5.60 -11.77 26.93
CA PHE A 353 5.78 -13.13 26.41
C PHE A 353 5.61 -14.13 27.55
N THR A 354 4.81 -15.18 27.33
CA THR A 354 4.69 -16.24 28.31
C THR A 354 5.91 -17.16 28.29
N LEU A 355 6.18 -17.87 29.39
CA LEU A 355 7.33 -18.79 29.48
C LEU A 355 7.25 -19.98 28.52
N SER A 356 6.03 -20.38 28.14
CA SER A 356 5.76 -21.51 27.25
C SER A 356 5.77 -21.13 25.76
N GLU A 357 5.76 -19.84 25.41
CA GLU A 357 5.78 -19.41 24.02
C GLU A 357 7.13 -19.62 23.38
N LEU A 358 7.10 -20.19 22.17
CA LEU A 358 8.25 -20.22 21.29
C LEU A 358 8.44 -18.85 20.68
N LEU A 359 9.65 -18.33 20.74
CA LEU A 359 10.00 -17.01 20.24
C LEU A 359 11.00 -17.14 19.11
N ASP A 360 10.72 -16.43 18.00
CA ASP A 360 11.63 -16.23 16.89
C ASP A 360 12.40 -14.94 17.10
N THR A 361 13.69 -14.98 16.83
CA THR A 361 14.56 -13.80 16.92
C THR A 361 15.22 -13.54 15.58
N ALA A 362 15.25 -12.28 15.18
CA ALA A 362 16.01 -11.82 14.03
C ALA A 362 16.82 -10.56 14.41
N ALA A 363 18.05 -10.51 14.00
CA ALA A 363 18.88 -9.29 14.15
C ALA A 363 19.74 -9.12 12.89
N ASP A 364 19.77 -7.90 12.38
CA ASP A 364 20.61 -7.50 11.27
C ASP A 364 21.28 -6.13 11.55
N ASP A 365 21.77 -5.47 10.53
CA ASP A 365 22.41 -4.16 10.67
C ASP A 365 21.41 -3.00 10.84
N GLN A 366 20.10 -3.24 10.69
CA GLN A 366 19.04 -2.25 10.80
C GLN A 366 18.16 -2.42 12.03
N HIS A 367 17.93 -3.67 12.50
CA HIS A 367 17.02 -3.93 13.61
C HIS A 367 17.35 -5.18 14.42
N ALA A 368 16.83 -5.22 15.64
CA ALA A 368 16.68 -6.42 16.46
C ALA A 368 15.19 -6.65 16.71
N LEU A 369 14.73 -7.87 16.48
CA LEU A 369 13.32 -8.26 16.48
C LEU A 369 13.12 -9.54 17.27
N VAL A 370 12.06 -9.59 18.08
CA VAL A 370 11.57 -10.82 18.75
C VAL A 370 10.07 -10.92 18.53
N THR A 371 9.61 -12.07 18.05
CA THR A 371 8.19 -12.35 17.81
C THR A 371 7.79 -13.72 18.33
N THR A 372 6.51 -13.90 18.66
CA THR A 372 5.98 -15.24 18.93
C THR A 372 5.99 -16.07 17.66
N ALA A 373 6.51 -17.31 17.76
CA ALA A 373 6.54 -18.27 16.67
C ALA A 373 5.18 -18.96 16.50
N GLY A 374 4.58 -18.82 15.33
CA GLY A 374 3.38 -19.57 14.91
C GLY A 374 2.09 -19.15 15.59
N GLY A 375 1.02 -18.99 14.83
CA GLY A 375 -0.32 -18.70 15.34
C GLY A 375 -1.07 -17.64 14.54
N GLN A 376 -2.32 -17.41 14.93
CA GLN A 376 -3.24 -16.44 14.28
C GLN A 376 -2.97 -14.98 14.64
N GLY A 377 -1.80 -14.64 15.12
CA GLY A 377 -1.40 -13.27 15.44
C GLY A 377 -0.06 -13.27 16.15
N THR A 378 0.81 -12.34 15.79
CA THR A 378 2.13 -12.25 16.40
C THR A 378 2.16 -11.15 17.43
N THR A 379 2.64 -11.48 18.63
CA THR A 379 3.10 -10.51 19.64
C THR A 379 4.59 -10.27 19.36
N GLY A 380 5.06 -9.02 19.48
CA GLY A 380 6.47 -8.80 19.22
C GLY A 380 7.02 -7.47 19.74
N LEU A 381 8.35 -7.44 19.81
CA LEU A 381 9.17 -6.29 20.17
C LEU A 381 10.23 -6.07 19.10
N ALA A 382 10.48 -4.82 18.77
CA ALA A 382 11.57 -4.46 17.88
C ALA A 382 12.31 -3.20 18.34
N VAL A 383 13.60 -3.18 18.07
CA VAL A 383 14.45 -2.01 18.23
C VAL A 383 15.16 -1.78 16.91
N LEU A 384 15.05 -0.58 16.37
CA LEU A 384 15.69 -0.20 15.12
C LEU A 384 17.01 0.52 15.41
N ARG A 385 17.91 0.51 14.43
CA ARG A 385 19.18 1.23 14.48
C ARG A 385 19.02 2.73 14.73
N THR A 386 17.88 3.32 14.29
CA THR A 386 17.50 4.71 14.54
C THR A 386 17.17 5.02 16.00
N GLY A 387 17.13 4.00 16.88
CA GLY A 387 16.67 4.12 18.26
C GLY A 387 15.14 3.98 18.43
N GLN A 388 14.40 3.82 17.36
CA GLN A 388 12.95 3.55 17.45
C GLN A 388 12.73 2.25 18.22
N ARG A 389 11.79 2.28 19.17
CA ARG A 389 11.30 1.13 19.95
C ARG A 389 9.88 0.84 19.54
N SER A 390 9.58 -0.40 19.27
CA SER A 390 8.25 -0.81 18.76
C SER A 390 7.74 -2.04 19.50
N ALA A 391 6.46 -2.04 19.83
CA ALA A 391 5.76 -3.19 20.41
C ALA A 391 4.41 -3.36 19.74
N TRP A 392 3.99 -4.60 19.56
CA TRP A 392 2.65 -4.92 19.05
C TRP A 392 2.11 -6.19 19.68
N GLN A 393 0.79 -6.25 19.81
CA GLN A 393 0.07 -7.42 20.31
C GLN A 393 -1.25 -7.60 19.56
N PRO A 394 -1.74 -8.84 19.38
CA PRO A 394 -3.05 -9.06 18.79
C PRO A 394 -4.16 -8.37 19.58
N LEU A 395 -5.14 -7.81 18.86
CA LEU A 395 -6.39 -7.39 19.49
C LEU A 395 -7.20 -8.62 19.91
N PRO A 396 -8.00 -8.53 20.98
CA PRO A 396 -8.99 -9.55 21.33
C PRO A 396 -9.90 -9.83 20.14
N HIS A 397 -10.21 -11.12 19.90
CA HIS A 397 -10.99 -11.52 18.73
C HIS A 397 -11.89 -12.73 19.03
N ASP A 398 -12.92 -12.86 18.24
CA ASP A 398 -13.81 -14.03 18.15
C ASP A 398 -13.95 -14.45 16.68
N ASP A 399 -14.87 -15.39 16.40
CA ASP A 399 -15.14 -15.84 15.01
C ASP A 399 -15.65 -14.72 14.08
N MET A 400 -16.12 -13.61 14.65
CA MET A 400 -16.58 -12.43 13.92
C MET A 400 -15.46 -11.42 13.63
N GLY A 401 -14.25 -11.61 14.14
CA GLY A 401 -13.10 -10.71 13.94
C GLY A 401 -12.60 -10.03 15.22
N ALA A 402 -11.72 -9.06 15.08
CA ALA A 402 -11.09 -8.39 16.21
C ALA A 402 -11.98 -7.29 16.82
N VAL A 403 -11.76 -7.05 18.12
CA VAL A 403 -12.49 -6.05 18.90
C VAL A 403 -11.55 -4.93 19.32
N LEU A 404 -11.94 -3.70 19.01
CA LEU A 404 -11.35 -2.50 19.57
C LEU A 404 -12.27 -1.99 20.69
N ASP A 405 -11.90 -2.30 21.93
CA ASP A 405 -12.69 -1.90 23.12
C ASP A 405 -12.23 -0.50 23.60
N PRO A 406 -13.08 0.54 23.50
CA PRO A 406 -12.70 1.89 23.91
C PRO A 406 -12.35 2.03 25.40
N VAL A 407 -12.85 1.12 26.26
CA VAL A 407 -12.59 1.16 27.70
C VAL A 407 -11.26 0.49 28.05
N GLU A 408 -10.93 -0.62 27.38
CA GLU A 408 -9.70 -1.38 27.62
C GLU A 408 -8.49 -0.83 26.84
N LEU A 409 -8.72 -0.12 25.74
CA LEU A 409 -7.67 0.38 24.86
C LEU A 409 -6.62 1.25 25.59
N PRO A 410 -6.97 2.23 26.44
CA PRO A 410 -5.98 3.00 27.18
C PRO A 410 -5.05 2.12 28.03
N GLN A 411 -5.62 1.10 28.72
CA GLN A 411 -4.83 0.18 29.54
C GLN A 411 -3.87 -0.68 28.70
N GLN A 412 -4.32 -1.12 27.52
CA GLN A 412 -3.47 -1.87 26.59
C GLN A 412 -2.29 -1.00 26.12
N ILE A 413 -2.55 0.26 25.81
CA ILE A 413 -1.51 1.23 25.41
C ILE A 413 -0.55 1.49 26.57
N THR A 414 -1.06 1.72 27.80
CA THR A 414 -0.20 1.91 28.99
C THR A 414 0.76 0.74 29.18
N ARG A 415 0.29 -0.52 29.04
CA ARG A 415 1.16 -1.70 29.16
C ARG A 415 2.26 -1.73 28.10
N LEU A 416 1.92 -1.45 26.83
CA LEU A 416 2.89 -1.41 25.75
C LEU A 416 3.90 -0.27 25.94
N LEU A 417 3.48 0.91 26.38
CA LEU A 417 4.36 2.03 26.69
C LEU A 417 5.32 1.67 27.84
N ALA A 418 4.80 1.11 28.94
CA ALA A 418 5.62 0.69 30.08
C ALA A 418 6.69 -0.32 29.65
N LEU A 419 6.35 -1.29 28.83
CA LEU A 419 7.28 -2.27 28.28
C LEU A 419 8.38 -1.59 27.43
N LEU A 420 8.03 -0.68 26.53
CA LEU A 420 8.98 0.02 25.67
C LEU A 420 9.91 0.94 26.46
N LEU A 421 9.44 1.52 27.57
CA LEU A 421 10.23 2.35 28.47
C LEU A 421 11.25 1.54 29.28
N ARG A 422 10.96 0.25 29.55
CA ARG A 422 11.86 -0.66 30.29
C ARG A 422 12.96 -1.28 29.44
N LEU A 423 12.92 -1.10 28.12
CA LEU A 423 13.97 -1.64 27.25
C LEU A 423 15.34 -1.03 27.59
N PRO A 424 16.42 -1.85 27.63
CA PRO A 424 17.74 -1.44 28.11
C PRO A 424 18.48 -0.59 27.05
N LEU A 425 17.91 0.55 26.73
CA LEU A 425 18.42 1.50 25.74
C LEU A 425 18.57 2.88 26.36
N PRO A 426 19.52 3.69 25.87
CA PRO A 426 19.61 5.10 26.29
C PRO A 426 18.30 5.82 25.97
N ASP A 427 17.82 6.61 26.91
CA ASP A 427 16.63 7.42 26.68
C ASP A 427 16.98 8.65 25.82
N PRO A 428 16.23 8.90 24.75
CA PRO A 428 16.34 10.14 23.99
C PRO A 428 15.79 11.32 24.82
N LEU A 429 16.09 12.55 24.42
CA LEU A 429 15.55 13.74 25.08
C LEU A 429 14.03 13.82 24.92
N SER A 430 13.56 13.61 23.70
CA SER A 430 12.14 13.62 23.35
C SER A 430 11.82 12.46 22.42
N VAL A 431 10.55 12.07 22.39
CA VAL A 431 10.02 11.02 21.53
C VAL A 431 8.73 11.46 20.86
N ALA A 432 8.53 11.01 19.64
CA ALA A 432 7.27 11.08 18.91
C ALA A 432 6.58 9.71 18.95
N LEU A 433 5.27 9.67 19.15
CA LEU A 433 4.52 8.45 19.39
C LEU A 433 3.62 8.12 18.21
N GLY A 434 3.93 7.05 17.48
CA GLY A 434 3.05 6.46 16.46
C GLY A 434 2.20 5.34 17.04
N ILE A 435 0.93 5.27 16.67
CA ILE A 435 0.02 4.18 17.07
C ILE A 435 -0.79 3.71 15.87
N GLY A 436 -1.03 2.40 15.76
CA GLY A 436 -1.78 1.84 14.64
C GLY A 436 -2.43 0.49 14.92
N ILE A 437 -3.22 0.04 13.95
CA ILE A 437 -3.81 -1.30 13.90
C ILE A 437 -3.53 -1.88 12.50
N ASP A 438 -2.93 -3.08 12.46
CA ASP A 438 -2.59 -3.77 11.21
C ASP A 438 -2.79 -5.29 11.34
N PRO A 439 -3.64 -5.93 10.48
CA PRO A 439 -4.62 -5.32 9.58
C PRO A 439 -5.84 -4.75 10.35
N ALA A 440 -6.50 -3.74 9.76
CA ALA A 440 -7.69 -3.11 10.37
C ALA A 440 -9.03 -3.52 9.71
N THR A 441 -8.99 -4.43 8.74
CA THR A 441 -10.16 -4.82 7.92
C THR A 441 -11.29 -5.49 8.68
N MET A 442 -10.96 -6.40 9.60
CA MET A 442 -11.92 -7.16 10.40
C MET A 442 -11.91 -6.70 11.86
N VAL A 443 -11.85 -5.39 12.07
CA VAL A 443 -11.90 -4.76 13.39
C VAL A 443 -13.21 -4.03 13.56
N SER A 444 -13.89 -4.28 14.67
CA SER A 444 -15.11 -3.56 15.07
C SER A 444 -14.94 -2.93 16.45
N GLU A 445 -15.55 -1.76 16.64
CA GLU A 445 -15.64 -1.14 17.97
C GLU A 445 -16.74 -1.86 18.77
N ASP A 446 -16.35 -2.53 19.85
CA ASP A 446 -17.27 -3.20 20.78
C ASP A 446 -16.58 -3.37 22.15
N THR A 447 -17.26 -3.96 23.12
CA THR A 447 -16.71 -4.22 24.46
C THR A 447 -16.33 -5.69 24.64
N MET A 448 -15.25 -5.93 25.37
CA MET A 448 -14.76 -7.28 25.70
C MET A 448 -15.83 -8.14 26.40
N SER A 449 -16.72 -7.52 27.15
CA SER A 449 -17.81 -8.21 27.89
C SER A 449 -18.85 -8.85 26.96
N ARG A 450 -18.87 -8.52 25.68
CA ARG A 450 -19.78 -9.08 24.68
C ARG A 450 -19.21 -10.25 23.90
N LEU A 451 -17.97 -10.65 24.13
CA LEU A 451 -17.35 -11.80 23.47
C LEU A 451 -17.85 -13.14 24.02
N PRO A 452 -18.13 -14.16 23.19
CA PRO A 452 -18.18 -14.12 21.70
C PRO A 452 -19.47 -13.44 21.21
N ARG A 453 -19.35 -12.70 20.11
CA ARG A 453 -20.46 -11.94 19.51
C ARG A 453 -21.27 -12.78 18.53
N SER A 454 -22.56 -12.48 18.42
CA SER A 454 -23.44 -13.06 17.39
C SER A 454 -23.54 -12.18 16.13
N THR A 455 -23.18 -10.90 16.24
CA THR A 455 -23.17 -9.92 15.14
C THR A 455 -22.03 -8.94 15.33
N ALA A 456 -21.43 -8.47 14.23
CA ALA A 456 -20.44 -7.42 14.25
C ALA A 456 -20.70 -6.43 13.11
N GLN A 457 -20.45 -5.15 13.36
CA GLN A 457 -20.47 -4.10 12.33
C GLN A 457 -19.03 -3.68 12.06
N PHE A 458 -18.60 -3.87 10.81
CA PHE A 458 -17.27 -3.44 10.38
C PHE A 458 -17.42 -2.13 9.62
N PRO A 459 -16.74 -1.06 10.03
CA PRO A 459 -16.64 0.11 9.17
C PRO A 459 -15.90 -0.30 7.89
N MET A 460 -16.44 0.09 6.72
CA MET A 460 -15.72 -0.11 5.45
C MET A 460 -14.41 0.67 5.49
N ARG A 461 -13.28 -0.03 5.67
CA ARG A 461 -11.96 0.57 5.88
C ARG A 461 -10.90 -0.11 5.05
N HIS A 462 -9.81 0.64 4.86
CA HIS A 462 -8.55 0.15 4.30
C HIS A 462 -7.88 -0.84 5.27
N ASP A 463 -6.95 -1.63 4.75
CA ASP A 463 -6.26 -2.69 5.48
C ASP A 463 -5.46 -2.21 6.70
N LEU A 464 -5.14 -0.91 6.77
CA LEU A 464 -4.28 -0.30 7.80
C LEU A 464 -4.92 0.92 8.44
N LEU A 465 -4.78 1.03 9.76
CA LEU A 465 -5.09 2.24 10.52
C LEU A 465 -3.83 2.73 11.21
N ARG A 466 -3.31 3.90 10.84
CA ARG A 466 -2.09 4.50 11.40
C ARG A 466 -2.33 5.96 11.77
N VAL A 467 -2.00 6.30 12.99
CA VAL A 467 -1.94 7.67 13.50
C VAL A 467 -0.47 8.06 13.56
N HIS A 468 -0.05 8.88 12.60
CA HIS A 468 1.31 9.39 12.55
C HIS A 468 1.49 10.49 13.59
N PRO A 469 2.67 10.55 14.26
CA PRO A 469 2.92 11.60 15.23
C PRO A 469 3.14 12.95 14.53
N ASP A 470 2.49 13.98 15.05
CA ASP A 470 2.64 15.38 14.68
C ASP A 470 3.26 16.22 15.82
N GLU A 471 3.36 15.59 16.99
CA GLU A 471 3.88 16.18 18.22
C GLU A 471 4.87 15.24 18.90
N SER A 472 5.73 15.78 19.74
CA SER A 472 6.69 15.06 20.57
C SER A 472 6.47 15.33 22.06
N LEU A 473 7.01 14.43 22.90
CA LEU A 473 7.04 14.54 24.36
C LEU A 473 8.46 14.35 24.87
N THR A 474 8.82 15.02 25.97
CA THR A 474 10.06 14.66 26.65
C THR A 474 9.94 13.27 27.29
N MET A 475 11.03 12.49 27.34
CA MET A 475 11.04 11.19 28.02
C MET A 475 10.66 11.28 29.49
N LYS A 476 11.00 12.41 30.15
CA LYS A 476 10.65 12.66 31.54
C LYS A 476 9.13 12.77 31.70
N GLU A 477 8.46 13.46 30.79
CA GLU A 477 7.01 13.63 30.81
C GLU A 477 6.27 12.33 30.47
N LEU A 478 6.74 11.61 29.46
CA LEU A 478 6.21 10.29 29.11
C LEU A 478 6.29 9.32 30.28
N ASN A 479 7.44 9.27 30.99
CA ASN A 479 7.60 8.42 32.17
C ASN A 479 6.68 8.85 33.35
N ALA A 480 6.49 10.16 33.54
CA ALA A 480 5.71 10.67 34.67
C ALA A 480 4.18 10.59 34.44
N LYS A 481 3.73 10.60 33.19
CA LYS A 481 2.31 10.73 32.81
C LYS A 481 1.89 9.69 31.78
N SER A 482 2.46 8.50 31.81
CA SER A 482 2.21 7.43 30.82
C SER A 482 0.73 7.10 30.64
N ASP A 483 -0.08 7.13 31.70
CA ASP A 483 -1.51 6.85 31.64
C ASP A 483 -2.27 7.94 30.87
N SER A 484 -1.99 9.22 31.15
CA SER A 484 -2.62 10.33 30.41
C SER A 484 -2.18 10.38 28.93
N VAL A 485 -0.93 9.97 28.64
CA VAL A 485 -0.44 9.82 27.27
C VAL A 485 -1.17 8.67 26.57
N ALA A 486 -1.40 7.55 27.25
CA ALA A 486 -2.14 6.41 26.72
C ALA A 486 -3.61 6.75 26.43
N GLU A 487 -4.25 7.52 27.31
CA GLU A 487 -5.63 8.03 27.10
C GLU A 487 -5.72 8.90 25.84
N GLU A 488 -4.75 9.81 25.65
CA GLU A 488 -4.70 10.67 24.46
C GLU A 488 -4.45 9.85 23.18
N LEU A 489 -3.52 8.90 23.20
CA LEU A 489 -3.26 8.02 22.05
C LEU A 489 -4.48 7.16 21.71
N ALA A 490 -5.18 6.65 22.72
CA ALA A 490 -6.43 5.91 22.53
C ALA A 490 -7.50 6.79 21.88
N ALA A 491 -7.65 8.03 22.35
CA ALA A 491 -8.60 8.98 21.78
C ALA A 491 -8.27 9.30 20.31
N ARG A 492 -7.00 9.54 19.98
CA ARG A 492 -6.53 9.78 18.59
C ARG A 492 -6.79 8.56 17.70
N LEU A 493 -6.49 7.36 18.17
CA LEU A 493 -6.72 6.12 17.42
C LEU A 493 -8.21 5.89 17.18
N LEU A 494 -9.06 6.03 18.20
CA LEU A 494 -10.52 5.90 18.10
C LEU A 494 -11.14 6.98 17.19
N ALA A 495 -10.69 8.22 17.29
CA ALA A 495 -11.11 9.29 16.39
C ALA A 495 -10.77 8.95 14.92
N SER A 496 -9.57 8.48 14.69
CA SER A 496 -9.15 8.01 13.36
C SER A 496 -9.94 6.77 12.93
N PHE A 497 -10.25 5.85 13.86
CA PHE A 497 -11.06 4.66 13.60
C PHE A 497 -12.52 5.00 13.29
N ARG A 498 -13.14 5.97 13.89
CA ARG A 498 -14.54 6.40 13.68
C ARG A 498 -14.72 7.34 12.50
N THR A 499 -13.65 8.02 12.06
CA THR A 499 -13.71 8.94 10.93
C THR A 499 -13.78 8.14 9.63
N PRO A 500 -14.91 8.16 8.89
CA PRO A 500 -14.91 7.58 7.56
C PRO A 500 -13.88 8.37 6.73
N ARG A 501 -12.85 7.72 6.20
CA ARG A 501 -12.02 8.38 5.21
C ARG A 501 -12.94 8.76 4.05
N ARG A 502 -13.19 10.06 3.89
CA ARG A 502 -13.83 10.57 2.68
C ARG A 502 -12.99 10.09 1.53
N SER A 503 -13.61 9.29 0.66
CA SER A 503 -13.07 8.99 -0.66
C SER A 503 -12.91 10.32 -1.39
N PHE A 504 -11.68 10.83 -1.46
CA PHE A 504 -11.32 11.92 -2.33
C PHE A 504 -10.64 11.36 -3.57
#